data_c08802abe2d26a2c077111d2ddaf12cb
#
_entry.id   c08802abe2d26a2c077111d2ddaf12cb
#
_cell.length_a   1.000
_cell.length_b   1.000
_cell.length_c   1.000
_cell.angle_alpha   90.00
_cell.angle_beta   90.00
_cell.angle_gamma   90.00
#
_symmetry.space_group_name_H-M   'P 1'
#
loop_
_entity.id
_entity.type
_entity.pdbx_description
1 polymer ?
#
loop_
_entity_poly.entity_id
_entity_poly.type
_entity_poly.pdbx_seq_one_letter_code
_entity_poly.pdbx_strand_id
1 'polypeptide(L)'
;MNILNELNEACNYIENNIENEIDIKEIARITNQSTDSINRFFVSMLGITIKEYIRKRRLSLAVYDLQNSDEKITDIAFKYGFNSYDSFCKAFLNQHHVTPTQAKNPSCEVNIFPPATFEINVNGAQKIKFKICDLKEFEVYGISKNFNCQS
;
A
#
# COMPACT_ATOMS: atom_id res chain seq x y z
N MET A 1 -25.70 -0.89 -1.06
CA MET A 1 -24.29 -1.19 -0.76
C MET A 1 -23.43 -0.22 -1.54
N ASN A 2 -22.46 0.38 -0.87
CA ASN A 2 -21.58 1.36 -1.53
C ASN A 2 -20.25 0.66 -1.81
N ILE A 3 -19.95 0.43 -3.08
CA ILE A 3 -18.71 -0.24 -3.53
C ILE A 3 -17.44 0.38 -2.93
N LEU A 4 -17.46 1.67 -2.65
CA LEU A 4 -16.31 2.35 -2.02
C LEU A 4 -16.11 1.93 -0.58
N ASN A 5 -17.18 1.73 0.19
CA ASN A 5 -17.09 1.22 1.54
C ASN A 5 -16.50 -0.19 1.52
N GLU A 6 -16.94 -1.03 0.58
CA GLU A 6 -16.43 -2.39 0.41
C GLU A 6 -14.94 -2.39 0.03
N LEU A 7 -14.52 -1.48 -0.83
CA LEU A 7 -13.09 -1.32 -1.19
C LEU A 7 -12.25 -0.80 -0.02
N ASN A 8 -12.79 0.13 0.77
CA ASN A 8 -12.12 0.61 1.97
C ASN A 8 -12.02 -0.48 3.05
N GLU A 9 -13.06 -1.29 3.23
CA GLU A 9 -13.01 -2.47 4.09
C GLU A 9 -11.96 -3.48 3.63
N ALA A 10 -11.83 -3.69 2.31
CA ALA A 10 -10.78 -4.53 1.74
C ALA A 10 -9.38 -3.98 2.06
N CYS A 11 -9.16 -2.67 1.89
CA CYS A 11 -7.89 -2.04 2.25
C CYS A 11 -7.60 -2.14 3.75
N ASN A 12 -8.59 -1.91 4.61
CA ASN A 12 -8.45 -2.05 6.05
C ASN A 12 -8.10 -3.49 6.46
N TYR A 13 -8.74 -4.48 5.83
CA TYR A 13 -8.39 -5.88 6.06
C TYR A 13 -6.94 -6.16 5.68
N ILE A 14 -6.48 -5.67 4.53
CA ILE A 14 -5.09 -5.83 4.08
C ILE A 14 -4.13 -5.20 5.08
N GLU A 15 -4.35 -3.95 5.47
CA GLU A 15 -3.47 -3.23 6.41
C GLU A 15 -3.39 -3.93 7.78
N ASN A 16 -4.53 -4.39 8.30
CA ASN A 16 -4.59 -5.09 9.59
C ASN A 16 -3.92 -6.47 9.56
N ASN A 17 -3.73 -7.06 8.37
CA ASN A 17 -3.12 -8.38 8.20
C ASN A 17 -1.82 -8.33 7.39
N ILE A 18 -1.20 -7.17 7.25
CA ILE A 18 -0.10 -6.96 6.29
C ILE A 18 1.13 -7.85 6.55
N GLU A 19 1.40 -8.18 7.80
CA GLU A 19 2.50 -9.04 8.22
C GLU A 19 2.16 -10.54 8.13
N ASN A 20 0.88 -10.86 7.97
CA ASN A 20 0.38 -12.23 7.91
C ASN A 20 0.09 -12.67 6.47
N GLU A 21 -0.31 -13.91 6.31
CA GLU A 21 -0.84 -14.37 5.04
C GLU A 21 -2.20 -13.72 4.77
N ILE A 22 -2.32 -13.06 3.62
CA ILE A 22 -3.56 -12.39 3.20
C ILE A 22 -4.29 -13.30 2.23
N ASP A 23 -5.47 -13.78 2.63
CA ASP A 23 -6.35 -14.55 1.77
C ASP A 23 -7.24 -13.62 0.90
N ILE A 24 -6.97 -13.64 -0.41
CA ILE A 24 -7.77 -12.87 -1.39
C ILE A 24 -9.24 -13.32 -1.40
N LYS A 25 -9.53 -14.58 -1.05
CA LYS A 25 -10.91 -15.07 -0.95
C LYS A 25 -11.66 -14.43 0.22
N GLU A 26 -10.96 -14.15 1.32
CA GLU A 26 -11.55 -13.45 2.45
C GLU A 26 -11.90 -12.00 2.07
N ILE A 27 -11.04 -11.34 1.30
CA ILE A 27 -11.34 -10.02 0.74
C ILE A 27 -12.57 -10.07 -0.17
N ALA A 28 -12.67 -11.12 -1.01
CA ALA A 28 -13.83 -11.34 -1.86
C ALA A 28 -15.13 -11.51 -1.05
N ARG A 29 -15.05 -12.20 0.11
CA ARG A 29 -16.16 -12.38 1.03
C ARG A 29 -16.58 -11.07 1.71
N ILE A 30 -15.62 -10.30 2.21
CA ILE A 30 -15.85 -9.00 2.86
C ILE A 30 -16.55 -8.04 1.90
N THR A 31 -16.09 -7.99 0.66
CA THR A 31 -16.61 -7.08 -0.37
C THR A 31 -17.84 -7.61 -1.10
N ASN A 32 -18.27 -8.84 -0.80
CA ASN A 32 -19.33 -9.53 -1.54
C ASN A 32 -19.13 -9.51 -3.06
N GLN A 33 -17.87 -9.58 -3.50
CA GLN A 33 -17.43 -9.54 -4.88
C GLN A 33 -16.63 -10.79 -5.24
N SER A 34 -16.46 -11.08 -6.53
CA SER A 34 -15.50 -12.08 -6.95
C SER A 34 -14.07 -11.56 -6.85
N THR A 35 -13.10 -12.45 -6.69
CA THR A 35 -11.67 -12.10 -6.68
C THR A 35 -11.25 -11.33 -7.94
N ASP A 36 -11.81 -11.70 -9.09
CA ASP A 36 -11.55 -11.04 -10.37
C ASP A 36 -12.14 -9.62 -10.43
N SER A 37 -13.33 -9.43 -9.84
CA SER A 37 -13.96 -8.11 -9.77
C SER A 37 -13.14 -7.17 -8.90
N ILE A 38 -12.70 -7.62 -7.73
CA ILE A 38 -11.84 -6.83 -6.83
C ILE A 38 -10.54 -6.46 -7.54
N ASN A 39 -9.89 -7.44 -8.18
CA ASN A 39 -8.65 -7.17 -8.89
C ASN A 39 -8.84 -6.12 -10.01
N ARG A 40 -9.96 -6.19 -10.75
CA ARG A 40 -10.30 -5.17 -11.75
C ARG A 40 -10.52 -3.80 -11.13
N PHE A 41 -11.15 -3.71 -9.96
CA PHE A 41 -11.31 -2.45 -9.24
C PHE A 41 -9.97 -1.85 -8.84
N PHE A 42 -9.07 -2.66 -8.26
CA PHE A 42 -7.72 -2.19 -7.90
C PHE A 42 -6.96 -1.68 -9.14
N VAL A 43 -6.99 -2.43 -10.24
CA VAL A 43 -6.35 -2.01 -11.50
C VAL A 43 -6.99 -0.73 -12.03
N SER A 44 -8.32 -0.62 -11.99
CA SER A 44 -9.06 0.54 -12.50
C SER A 44 -8.79 1.82 -11.69
N MET A 45 -8.70 1.68 -10.35
CA MET A 45 -8.57 2.82 -9.43
C MET A 45 -7.12 3.18 -9.13
N LEU A 46 -6.25 2.19 -9.00
CA LEU A 46 -4.86 2.37 -8.57
C LEU A 46 -3.83 2.06 -9.66
N GLY A 47 -4.27 1.50 -10.80
CA GLY A 47 -3.39 1.08 -11.88
C GLY A 47 -2.58 -0.18 -11.58
N ILE A 48 -2.81 -0.86 -10.45
CA ILE A 48 -2.07 -2.02 -9.98
C ILE A 48 -3.01 -3.12 -9.48
N THR A 49 -2.54 -4.36 -9.52
CA THR A 49 -3.29 -5.49 -8.98
C THR A 49 -3.31 -5.47 -7.45
N ILE A 50 -4.28 -6.16 -6.84
CA ILE A 50 -4.36 -6.28 -5.37
C ILE A 50 -3.10 -6.93 -4.78
N LYS A 51 -2.52 -7.92 -5.46
CA LYS A 51 -1.25 -8.55 -5.04
C LYS A 51 -0.09 -7.56 -5.06
N GLU A 52 -0.06 -6.70 -6.07
CA GLU A 52 0.96 -5.66 -6.18
C GLU A 52 0.76 -4.56 -5.14
N TYR A 53 -0.47 -4.20 -4.85
CA TYR A 53 -0.81 -3.30 -3.74
C TYR A 53 -0.24 -3.83 -2.42
N ILE A 54 -0.56 -5.07 -2.05
CA ILE A 54 -0.06 -5.73 -0.84
C ILE A 54 1.48 -5.71 -0.80
N ARG A 55 2.13 -6.07 -1.91
CA ARG A 55 3.59 -6.07 -2.01
C ARG A 55 4.18 -4.68 -1.78
N LYS A 56 3.61 -3.64 -2.41
CA LYS A 56 4.08 -2.26 -2.26
C LYS A 56 3.90 -1.74 -0.84
N ARG A 57 2.80 -2.08 -0.18
CA ARG A 57 2.56 -1.75 1.22
C ARG A 57 3.57 -2.40 2.14
N ARG A 58 3.81 -3.71 1.98
CA ARG A 58 4.81 -4.47 2.74
C ARG A 58 6.20 -3.87 2.63
N LEU A 59 6.64 -3.53 1.42
CA LEU A 59 7.94 -2.89 1.20
C LEU A 59 8.03 -1.51 1.87
N SER A 60 6.95 -0.74 1.87
CA SER A 60 6.92 0.57 2.53
C SER A 60 6.99 0.46 4.06
N LEU A 61 6.29 -0.52 4.65
CA LEU A 61 6.38 -0.79 6.09
C LEU A 61 7.75 -1.36 6.50
N ALA A 62 8.37 -2.16 5.62
CA ALA A 62 9.73 -2.65 5.85
C ALA A 62 10.75 -1.53 6.01
N VAL A 63 10.57 -0.37 5.37
CA VAL A 63 11.42 0.81 5.59
C VAL A 63 11.35 1.26 7.04
N TYR A 64 10.14 1.31 7.61
CA TYR A 64 9.97 1.70 9.00
C TYR A 64 10.73 0.78 9.95
N ASP A 65 10.61 -0.53 9.78
CA ASP A 65 11.33 -1.50 10.60
C ASP A 65 12.84 -1.42 10.42
N LEU A 66 13.32 -1.21 9.18
CA LEU A 66 14.75 -1.03 8.89
C LEU A 66 15.35 0.17 9.63
N GLN A 67 14.56 1.23 9.84
CA GLN A 67 15.02 2.47 10.48
C GLN A 67 14.82 2.50 12.00
N ASN A 68 13.89 1.72 12.53
CA ASN A 68 13.46 1.81 13.92
C ASN A 68 13.69 0.52 14.72
N SER A 69 14.26 -0.52 14.12
CA SER A 69 14.59 -1.76 14.82
C SER A 69 16.01 -2.21 14.52
N ASP A 70 16.55 -3.05 15.41
CA ASP A 70 17.85 -3.72 15.22
C ASP A 70 17.69 -5.10 14.53
N GLU A 71 16.52 -5.38 13.99
CA GLU A 71 16.24 -6.64 13.30
C GLU A 71 17.16 -6.83 12.08
N LYS A 72 17.48 -8.08 11.80
CA LYS A 72 18.21 -8.41 10.58
C LYS A 72 17.33 -8.19 9.36
N ILE A 73 17.90 -7.71 8.28
CA ILE A 73 17.19 -7.49 7.01
C ILE A 73 16.50 -8.78 6.54
N THR A 74 17.11 -9.94 6.78
CA THR A 74 16.53 -11.26 6.47
C THR A 74 15.24 -11.52 7.26
N ASP A 75 15.20 -11.16 8.53
CA ASP A 75 14.05 -11.38 9.40
C ASP A 75 12.90 -10.44 9.00
N ILE A 76 13.22 -9.18 8.68
CA ILE A 76 12.26 -8.22 8.12
C ILE A 76 11.71 -8.73 6.77
N ALA A 77 12.56 -9.29 5.90
CA ALA A 77 12.10 -9.86 4.63
C ALA A 77 11.07 -10.99 4.85
N PHE A 78 11.35 -11.91 5.77
CA PHE A 78 10.42 -13.00 6.11
C PHE A 78 9.15 -12.49 6.80
N LYS A 79 9.26 -11.52 7.72
CA LYS A 79 8.12 -10.86 8.37
C LYS A 79 7.12 -10.34 7.34
N TYR A 80 7.59 -9.74 6.25
CA TYR A 80 6.75 -9.22 5.17
C TYR A 80 6.46 -10.22 4.05
N GLY A 81 6.64 -11.51 4.31
CA GLY A 81 6.19 -12.59 3.44
C GLY A 81 7.05 -12.82 2.19
N PHE A 82 8.30 -12.39 2.20
CA PHE A 82 9.26 -12.72 1.14
C PHE A 82 9.93 -14.07 1.43
N ASN A 83 10.03 -14.91 0.42
CA ASN A 83 10.57 -16.26 0.56
C ASN A 83 12.11 -16.30 0.61
N SER A 84 12.77 -15.21 0.25
CA SER A 84 14.24 -15.10 0.29
C SER A 84 14.70 -13.65 0.43
N TYR A 85 15.89 -13.47 0.98
CA TYR A 85 16.58 -12.20 1.06
C TYR A 85 16.75 -11.56 -0.33
N ASP A 86 17.12 -12.34 -1.33
CA ASP A 86 17.36 -11.84 -2.69
C ASP A 86 16.09 -11.33 -3.35
N SER A 87 14.96 -12.03 -3.17
CA SER A 87 13.67 -11.58 -3.70
C SER A 87 13.20 -10.29 -3.05
N PHE A 88 13.43 -10.16 -1.73
CA PHE A 88 13.15 -8.94 -0.99
C PHE A 88 14.03 -7.78 -1.48
N CYS A 89 15.34 -7.96 -1.55
CA CYS A 89 16.27 -6.92 -1.98
C CYS A 89 15.97 -6.42 -3.40
N LYS A 90 15.64 -7.32 -4.32
CA LYS A 90 15.22 -6.96 -5.68
C LYS A 90 13.94 -6.12 -5.69
N ALA A 91 12.91 -6.58 -4.99
CA ALA A 91 11.63 -5.87 -4.91
C ALA A 91 11.79 -4.51 -4.22
N PHE A 92 12.58 -4.46 -3.15
CA PHE A 92 12.87 -3.25 -2.40
C PHE A 92 13.60 -2.21 -3.26
N LEU A 93 14.67 -2.63 -3.95
CA LEU A 93 15.41 -1.76 -4.86
C LEU A 93 14.53 -1.23 -6.01
N ASN A 94 13.66 -2.08 -6.56
CA ASN A 94 12.74 -1.66 -7.63
C ASN A 94 11.74 -0.61 -7.15
N GLN A 95 11.28 -0.65 -5.90
CA GLN A 95 10.32 0.31 -5.39
C GLN A 95 10.97 1.58 -4.86
N HIS A 96 12.04 1.43 -4.08
CA HIS A 96 12.64 2.54 -3.33
C HIS A 96 13.87 3.15 -4.02
N HIS A 97 14.40 2.49 -5.07
CA HIS A 97 15.63 2.88 -5.81
C HIS A 97 16.90 2.91 -4.95
N VAL A 98 16.83 2.33 -3.76
CA VAL A 98 17.93 2.14 -2.81
C VAL A 98 17.88 0.73 -2.24
N THR A 99 19.00 0.24 -1.74
CA THR A 99 19.06 -1.08 -1.09
C THR A 99 18.49 -1.03 0.34
N PRO A 100 18.03 -2.17 0.89
CA PRO A 100 17.59 -2.22 2.29
C PRO A 100 18.67 -1.75 3.29
N THR A 101 19.94 -2.01 2.99
CA THR A 101 21.05 -1.57 3.84
C THR A 101 21.20 -0.05 3.83
N GLN A 102 21.05 0.59 2.67
CA GLN A 102 21.06 2.04 2.55
C GLN A 102 19.86 2.68 3.25
N ALA A 103 18.69 2.05 3.13
CA ALA A 103 17.45 2.54 3.73
C ALA A 103 17.43 2.50 5.27
N LYS A 104 18.35 1.79 5.91
CA LYS A 104 18.58 1.87 7.37
C LYS A 104 18.96 3.28 7.83
N ASN A 105 19.52 4.08 6.96
CA ASN A 105 19.80 5.48 7.26
C ASN A 105 18.51 6.31 7.11
N PRO A 106 17.98 6.95 8.18
CA PRO A 106 16.77 7.76 8.10
C PRO A 106 16.84 8.95 7.12
N SER A 107 18.06 9.39 6.79
CA SER A 107 18.26 10.46 5.80
C SER A 107 18.19 9.97 4.34
N CYS A 108 18.02 8.66 4.12
CA CYS A 108 17.93 8.09 2.79
C CYS A 108 16.52 8.35 2.20
N GLU A 109 16.48 8.92 1.02
CA GLU A 109 15.21 9.11 0.30
C GLU A 109 14.66 7.76 -0.16
N VAL A 110 13.42 7.49 0.16
CA VAL A 110 12.70 6.26 -0.18
C VAL A 110 11.32 6.55 -0.77
N ASN A 111 10.86 5.68 -1.65
CA ASN A 111 9.56 5.78 -2.30
C ASN A 111 8.49 5.05 -1.47
N ILE A 112 7.85 5.75 -0.53
CA ILE A 112 6.79 5.17 0.29
C ILE A 112 5.50 5.11 -0.53
N PHE A 113 4.87 3.93 -0.54
CA PHE A 113 3.54 3.71 -1.08
C PHE A 113 2.54 3.72 0.09
N PRO A 114 1.70 4.78 0.22
CA PRO A 114 0.78 4.90 1.35
C PRO A 114 -0.41 3.95 1.22
N PRO A 115 -1.16 3.70 2.33
CA PRO A 115 -2.42 2.98 2.25
C PRO A 115 -3.44 3.75 1.41
N ALA A 116 -4.22 3.03 0.61
CA ALA A 116 -5.24 3.61 -0.22
C ALA A 116 -6.55 3.81 0.54
N THR A 117 -7.18 4.97 0.34
CA THR A 117 -8.55 5.26 0.76
C THR A 117 -9.34 5.74 -0.45
N PHE A 118 -10.53 5.20 -0.62
CA PHE A 118 -11.41 5.54 -1.74
C PHE A 118 -12.53 6.46 -1.29
N GLU A 119 -12.61 7.64 -1.92
CA GLU A 119 -13.67 8.61 -1.68
C GLU A 119 -14.27 9.07 -3.01
N ILE A 120 -15.58 9.31 -3.05
CA ILE A 120 -16.24 9.96 -4.19
C ILE A 120 -16.61 11.37 -3.78
N ASN A 121 -16.07 12.35 -4.48
CA ASN A 121 -16.51 13.73 -4.43
C ASN A 121 -17.35 14.04 -5.68
N VAL A 122 -18.67 14.17 -5.50
CA VAL A 122 -19.58 14.59 -6.59
C VAL A 122 -19.75 16.09 -6.53
N ASN A 123 -19.04 16.81 -7.42
CA ASN A 123 -19.17 18.25 -7.56
C ASN A 123 -20.01 18.57 -8.82
N GLY A 124 -21.33 18.79 -8.64
CA GLY A 124 -22.27 19.12 -9.73
C GLY A 124 -22.65 17.91 -10.60
N ALA A 125 -23.62 18.12 -11.51
CA ALA A 125 -24.25 17.06 -12.32
C ALA A 125 -23.35 16.47 -13.42
N GLN A 126 -22.09 16.83 -13.56
CA GLN A 126 -21.30 16.50 -14.75
C GLN A 126 -19.93 15.88 -14.57
N LYS A 127 -19.37 15.74 -13.38
CA LYS A 127 -18.07 15.06 -13.21
C LYS A 127 -17.97 14.33 -11.86
N ILE A 128 -17.78 13.04 -11.94
CA ILE A 128 -17.31 12.24 -10.79
C ILE A 128 -15.79 12.42 -10.74
N LYS A 129 -15.28 13.08 -9.71
CA LYS A 129 -13.84 13.15 -9.43
C LYS A 129 -13.51 12.15 -8.34
N PHE A 130 -12.63 11.22 -8.63
CA PHE A 130 -12.05 10.35 -7.62
C PHE A 130 -10.86 11.05 -6.97
N LYS A 131 -10.84 11.07 -5.67
CA LYS A 131 -9.70 11.54 -4.90
C LYS A 131 -9.15 10.38 -4.08
N ILE A 132 -7.92 10.00 -4.35
CA ILE A 132 -7.16 9.12 -3.47
C ILE A 132 -6.60 10.01 -2.38
N CYS A 133 -7.08 9.85 -1.14
CA CYS A 133 -6.57 10.61 -0.01
C CYS A 133 -5.62 9.73 0.79
N ASP A 134 -4.41 10.23 1.00
CA ASP A 134 -3.49 9.65 1.97
C ASP A 134 -4.06 9.88 3.37
N LEU A 135 -4.30 8.80 4.11
CA LEU A 135 -4.69 8.90 5.51
C LEU A 135 -3.54 9.50 6.32
N LYS A 136 -3.81 10.66 6.93
CA LYS A 136 -2.84 11.41 7.73
C LYS A 136 -2.59 10.80 9.12
N GLU A 137 -2.62 9.51 9.29
CA GLU A 137 -2.42 8.89 10.60
C GLU A 137 -1.15 8.03 10.71
N PHE A 138 -0.16 8.35 9.93
CA PHE A 138 1.19 7.94 10.27
C PHE A 138 2.04 9.20 10.29
N GLU A 139 2.46 9.62 11.47
CA GLU A 139 3.63 10.48 11.62
C GLU A 139 4.87 9.70 11.16
N VAL A 140 4.89 9.36 9.89
CA VAL A 140 6.13 9.06 9.20
C VAL A 140 6.54 10.40 8.62
N TYR A 141 7.65 10.93 9.04
CA TYR A 141 8.27 12.13 8.53
C TYR A 141 8.34 12.08 7.00
N GLY A 142 7.32 12.60 6.35
CA GLY A 142 7.19 12.69 4.92
C GLY A 142 6.65 14.07 4.58
N ILE A 143 7.35 14.79 3.75
CA ILE A 143 6.95 16.09 3.23
C ILE A 143 5.61 15.91 2.50
N SER A 144 4.52 16.42 3.09
CA SER A 144 3.24 16.47 2.41
C SER A 144 3.32 17.54 1.32
N LYS A 145 3.36 17.13 0.06
CA LYS A 145 3.07 18.03 -1.05
C LYS A 145 1.56 18.08 -1.26
N ASN A 146 0.96 19.18 -0.88
CA ASN A 146 -0.40 19.51 -1.28
C ASN A 146 -0.40 19.71 -2.80
N PHE A 147 -0.93 18.78 -3.55
CA PHE A 147 -1.31 19.02 -4.94
C PHE A 147 -2.66 19.74 -4.96
N ASN A 148 -2.64 21.04 -5.03
CA ASN A 148 -3.79 21.79 -5.47
C ASN A 148 -3.95 21.52 -6.97
N CYS A 149 -4.87 20.64 -7.36
CA CYS A 149 -5.41 20.67 -8.71
C CYS A 149 -6.31 21.90 -8.84
N GLN A 150 -5.74 23.02 -9.21
CA GLN A 150 -6.52 24.09 -9.83
C GLN A 150 -6.76 23.70 -11.29
N SER A 151 -8.04 23.59 -11.62
CA SER A 151 -8.77 23.57 -12.90
C SER A 151 -7.94 23.59 -14.18
#